data_f842dbec2ee2bc12018b9f41b5374d97
#
_entry.id   f842dbec2ee2bc12018b9f41b5374d97
#
_cell.length_a   1.000
_cell.length_b   1.000
_cell.length_c   1.000
_cell.angle_alpha   90.00
_cell.angle_beta   90.00
_cell.angle_gamma   90.00
#
_symmetry.space_group_name_H-M   'P 1'
#
loop_
_entity.id
_entity.type
_entity.pdbx_description
1 polymer ?
#
loop_
_entity_poly.entity_id
_entity_poly.type
_entity_poly.pdbx_seq_one_letter_code
_entity_poly.pdbx_strand_id
1 'polypeptide(L)'
;MWTKSFSRYTRILLVSAAVIIGAQISISLFESDFRVSIGIFGIFMSLILFGKYPILPVTVISALCVFFSRTLMHWLRFGSWNPQNYFPEMFFYLVYGVLFFLYCRKNDYELSMYSLPWMFLFDYLANITELLTRMDIDAFSFQSQAGVLLVALLRTALAGLFLFCLSHY
;
A
#
# COMPACT_ATOMS: atom_id res chain seq x y z
N MET A 1 6.88 -3.98 23.92
CA MET A 1 8.30 -3.63 24.14
C MET A 1 9.28 -4.63 23.49
N TRP A 2 8.90 -5.23 22.35
CA TRP A 2 9.68 -6.28 21.64
C TRP A 2 10.59 -5.75 20.52
N THR A 3 10.65 -4.43 20.32
CA THR A 3 11.13 -3.80 19.08
C THR A 3 12.60 -3.40 19.06
N LYS A 4 13.33 -3.50 20.16
CA LYS A 4 14.73 -3.03 20.25
C LYS A 4 15.79 -4.00 19.70
N SER A 5 15.43 -5.25 19.37
CA SER A 5 16.38 -6.30 19.02
C SER A 5 16.61 -6.55 17.51
N PHE A 6 15.77 -6.00 16.63
CA PHE A 6 15.92 -6.30 15.20
C PHE A 6 16.91 -5.37 14.50
N SER A 7 17.83 -5.97 13.72
CA SER A 7 18.73 -5.20 12.85
C SER A 7 17.94 -4.39 11.80
N ARG A 8 18.55 -3.34 11.26
CA ARG A 8 17.94 -2.52 10.20
C ARG A 8 17.49 -3.39 9.00
N TYR A 9 18.30 -4.35 8.60
CA TYR A 9 18.00 -5.27 7.48
C TYR A 9 16.83 -6.20 7.79
N THR A 10 16.78 -6.74 9.00
CA THR A 10 15.67 -7.61 9.42
C THR A 10 14.34 -6.87 9.39
N ARG A 11 14.31 -5.60 9.82
CA ARG A 11 13.09 -4.77 9.73
C ARG A 11 12.65 -4.54 8.29
N ILE A 12 13.59 -4.23 7.39
CA ILE A 12 13.29 -4.07 5.95
C ILE A 12 12.66 -5.35 5.40
N LEU A 13 13.26 -6.50 5.67
CA LEU A 13 12.76 -7.78 5.16
C LEU A 13 11.38 -8.13 5.72
N LEU A 14 11.16 -7.99 7.02
CA LEU A 14 9.88 -8.30 7.66
C LEU A 14 8.76 -7.39 7.15
N VAL A 15 9.03 -6.09 7.04
CA VAL A 15 8.03 -5.13 6.54
C VAL A 15 7.73 -5.40 5.07
N SER A 16 8.74 -5.59 4.24
CA SER A 16 8.54 -5.89 2.81
C SER A 16 7.78 -7.20 2.64
N ALA A 17 8.08 -8.24 3.42
CA ALA A 17 7.33 -9.49 3.39
C ALA A 17 5.86 -9.30 3.77
N ALA A 18 5.57 -8.54 4.82
CA ALA A 18 4.20 -8.23 5.24
C ALA A 18 3.42 -7.49 4.15
N VAL A 19 4.06 -6.52 3.48
CA VAL A 19 3.46 -5.78 2.36
C VAL A 19 3.19 -6.70 1.18
N ILE A 20 4.14 -7.56 0.81
CA ILE A 20 4.01 -8.49 -0.31
C ILE A 20 2.88 -9.49 -0.05
N ILE A 21 2.82 -10.08 1.14
CA ILE A 21 1.75 -11.01 1.53
C ILE A 21 0.41 -10.29 1.51
N GLY A 22 0.31 -9.11 2.11
CA GLY A 22 -0.90 -8.29 2.10
C GLY A 22 -1.32 -7.87 0.69
N ALA A 23 -0.38 -7.66 -0.23
CA ALA A 23 -0.68 -7.36 -1.62
C ALA A 23 -1.31 -8.53 -2.38
N GLN A 24 -1.03 -9.79 -1.99
CA GLN A 24 -1.67 -10.96 -2.60
C GLN A 24 -3.13 -11.13 -2.15
N ILE A 25 -3.48 -10.59 -0.98
CA ILE A 25 -4.86 -10.56 -0.50
C ILE A 25 -5.55 -9.38 -1.19
N SER A 26 -6.22 -9.66 -2.29
CA SER A 26 -6.95 -8.65 -3.05
C SER A 26 -8.42 -9.04 -3.18
N ILE A 27 -9.29 -8.06 -2.98
CA ILE A 27 -10.73 -8.20 -3.19
C ILE A 27 -11.03 -7.45 -4.49
N SER A 28 -11.61 -8.14 -5.48
CA SER A 28 -12.17 -7.48 -6.65
C SER A 28 -13.47 -6.79 -6.24
N LEU A 29 -13.49 -5.48 -6.35
CA LEU A 29 -14.71 -4.69 -6.16
C LEU A 29 -15.31 -4.41 -7.53
N PHE A 30 -16.58 -4.77 -7.69
CA PHE A 30 -17.33 -4.66 -8.93
C PHE A 30 -16.80 -5.61 -10.04
N GLU A 31 -17.46 -5.67 -11.16
CA GLU A 31 -17.04 -6.47 -12.33
C GLU A 31 -15.79 -5.90 -13.05
N SER A 32 -15.18 -4.88 -12.48
CA SER A 32 -13.96 -4.26 -13.00
C SER A 32 -12.69 -4.99 -12.52
N ASP A 33 -11.63 -4.95 -13.31
CA ASP A 33 -10.29 -5.45 -12.94
C ASP A 33 -9.64 -4.68 -11.77
N PHE A 34 -10.40 -3.80 -11.12
CA PHE A 34 -9.94 -2.99 -10.00
C PHE A 34 -9.83 -3.84 -8.74
N ARG A 35 -8.59 -4.11 -8.34
CA ARG A 35 -8.27 -4.95 -7.19
C ARG A 35 -7.80 -4.12 -6.01
N VAL A 36 -8.49 -4.26 -4.89
CA VAL A 36 -8.08 -3.65 -3.62
C VAL A 36 -7.11 -4.58 -2.91
N SER A 37 -5.86 -4.18 -2.79
CA SER A 37 -4.88 -4.92 -1.98
C SER A 37 -4.77 -4.34 -0.57
N ILE A 38 -4.52 -5.22 0.42
CA ILE A 38 -4.29 -4.82 1.81
C ILE A 38 -2.80 -4.46 2.05
N GLY A 39 -1.94 -4.59 1.03
CA GLY A 39 -0.49 -4.42 1.16
C GLY A 39 -0.06 -3.08 1.76
N ILE A 40 -0.74 -1.99 1.41
CA ILE A 40 -0.43 -0.65 1.96
C ILE A 40 -0.64 -0.59 3.47
N PHE A 41 -1.66 -1.28 3.98
CA PHE A 41 -1.87 -1.38 5.41
C PHE A 41 -0.65 -1.96 6.13
N GLY A 42 0.10 -2.86 5.46
CA GLY A 42 1.37 -3.39 5.97
C GLY A 42 2.45 -2.32 6.20
N ILE A 43 2.56 -1.30 5.33
CA ILE A 43 3.51 -0.19 5.50
C ILE A 43 3.19 0.61 6.75
N PHE A 44 1.91 0.96 6.91
CA PHE A 44 1.42 1.70 8.06
C PHE A 44 1.59 0.93 9.37
N MET A 45 1.09 -0.30 9.40
CA MET A 45 1.17 -1.18 10.57
C MET A 45 2.60 -1.41 11.03
N SER A 46 3.51 -1.53 10.08
CA SER A 46 4.92 -1.76 10.36
C SER A 46 5.58 -0.60 11.09
N LEU A 47 5.16 0.65 10.83
CA LEU A 47 5.67 1.79 11.58
C LEU A 47 5.25 1.74 13.06
N ILE A 48 4.03 1.31 13.31
CA ILE A 48 3.50 1.16 14.67
C ILE A 48 4.21 0.00 15.40
N LEU A 49 4.36 -1.14 14.74
CA LEU A 49 4.92 -2.35 15.36
C LEU A 49 6.43 -2.29 15.53
N PHE A 50 7.15 -1.76 14.56
CA PHE A 50 8.62 -1.77 14.53
C PHE A 50 9.26 -0.40 14.81
N GLY A 51 8.45 0.65 14.95
CA GLY A 51 8.95 2.02 15.10
C GLY A 51 9.65 2.53 13.84
N LYS A 52 10.59 3.47 14.00
CA LYS A 52 11.32 4.07 12.88
C LYS A 52 12.04 3.01 12.04
N TYR A 53 11.66 2.92 10.76
CA TYR A 53 12.33 2.06 9.77
C TYR A 53 12.57 2.84 8.47
N PRO A 54 13.46 2.38 7.59
CA PRO A 54 13.75 3.07 6.34
C PRO A 54 12.61 2.85 5.32
N ILE A 55 11.63 3.76 5.31
CA ILE A 55 10.41 3.66 4.49
C ILE A 55 10.74 3.55 3.00
N LEU A 56 11.63 4.40 2.46
CA LEU A 56 11.94 4.40 1.02
C LEU A 56 12.50 3.06 0.51
N PRO A 57 13.54 2.46 1.11
CA PRO A 57 14.00 1.13 0.69
C PRO A 57 12.91 0.07 0.76
N VAL A 58 12.10 0.06 1.84
CA VAL A 58 10.98 -0.87 1.97
C VAL A 58 9.98 -0.67 0.83
N THR A 59 9.63 0.57 0.52
CA THR A 59 8.70 0.91 -0.56
C THR A 59 9.20 0.40 -1.90
N VAL A 60 10.47 0.66 -2.25
CA VAL A 60 11.04 0.20 -3.52
C VAL A 60 11.07 -1.32 -3.61
N ILE A 61 11.55 -1.99 -2.56
CA ILE A 61 11.59 -3.46 -2.51
C ILE A 61 10.17 -4.02 -2.62
N SER A 62 9.21 -3.49 -1.86
CA SER A 62 7.82 -3.94 -1.90
C SER A 62 7.18 -3.74 -3.28
N ALA A 63 7.38 -2.58 -3.91
CA ALA A 63 6.85 -2.29 -5.24
C ALA A 63 7.38 -3.29 -6.28
N LEU A 64 8.69 -3.53 -6.31
CA LEU A 64 9.30 -4.50 -7.21
C LEU A 64 8.83 -5.93 -6.93
N CYS A 65 8.81 -6.35 -5.67
CA CYS A 65 8.39 -7.69 -5.31
C CYS A 65 6.90 -7.94 -5.58
N VAL A 66 6.02 -6.95 -5.37
CA VAL A 66 4.60 -7.05 -5.73
C VAL A 66 4.44 -7.20 -7.23
N PHE A 67 5.14 -6.40 -8.03
CA PHE A 67 5.14 -6.50 -9.48
C PHE A 67 5.58 -7.90 -9.95
N PHE A 68 6.74 -8.38 -9.50
CA PHE A 68 7.24 -9.70 -9.88
C PHE A 68 6.34 -10.84 -9.41
N SER A 69 5.89 -10.81 -8.17
CA SER A 69 5.05 -11.87 -7.62
C SER A 69 3.70 -11.96 -8.35
N ARG A 70 3.07 -10.84 -8.69
CA ARG A 70 1.82 -10.84 -9.45
C ARG A 70 2.00 -11.30 -10.89
N THR A 71 3.06 -10.84 -11.55
CA THR A 71 3.39 -11.29 -12.91
C THR A 71 3.67 -12.80 -12.93
N LEU A 72 4.41 -13.30 -11.95
CA LEU A 72 4.69 -14.73 -11.81
C LEU A 72 3.41 -15.54 -11.54
N MET A 73 2.55 -15.09 -10.62
CA MET A 73 1.28 -15.76 -10.33
C MET A 73 0.34 -15.77 -11.53
N HIS A 74 0.33 -14.71 -12.33
CA HIS A 74 -0.42 -14.68 -13.59
C HIS A 74 0.10 -15.73 -14.57
N TRP A 75 1.42 -15.79 -14.76
CA TRP A 75 2.05 -16.77 -15.63
C TRP A 75 1.74 -18.21 -15.18
N LEU A 76 1.83 -18.49 -13.88
CA LEU A 76 1.52 -19.82 -13.34
C LEU A 76 0.05 -20.23 -13.53
N ARG A 77 -0.89 -19.28 -13.51
CA ARG A 77 -2.32 -19.55 -13.66
C ARG A 77 -2.78 -19.64 -15.11
N PHE A 78 -2.23 -18.79 -15.98
CA PHE A 78 -2.75 -18.62 -17.34
C PHE A 78 -1.72 -19.00 -18.42
N GLY A 79 -0.50 -19.37 -18.06
CA GLY A 79 0.56 -19.74 -19.00
C GLY A 79 1.08 -18.58 -19.86
N SER A 80 0.57 -17.36 -19.66
CA SER A 80 0.94 -16.17 -20.44
C SER A 80 1.73 -15.17 -19.60
N TRP A 81 2.82 -14.63 -20.15
CA TRP A 81 3.62 -13.61 -19.50
C TRP A 81 3.12 -12.22 -19.87
N ASN A 82 2.42 -11.54 -18.94
CA ASN A 82 1.83 -10.23 -19.18
C ASN A 82 2.20 -9.22 -18.08
N PRO A 83 3.44 -8.71 -18.05
CA PRO A 83 3.88 -7.76 -17.02
C PRO A 83 3.20 -6.40 -17.11
N GLN A 84 2.71 -6.01 -18.29
CA GLN A 84 2.12 -4.69 -18.53
C GLN A 84 0.90 -4.44 -17.64
N ASN A 85 0.12 -5.46 -17.33
CA ASN A 85 -1.07 -5.35 -16.49
C ASN A 85 -0.74 -5.04 -15.02
N TYR A 86 0.47 -5.35 -14.56
CA TYR A 86 0.90 -5.20 -13.16
C TYR A 86 1.88 -4.05 -12.94
N PHE A 87 2.40 -3.49 -14.03
CA PHE A 87 3.32 -2.35 -13.98
C PHE A 87 2.72 -1.10 -13.31
N PRO A 88 1.45 -0.72 -13.58
CA PRO A 88 0.81 0.40 -12.90
C PRO A 88 0.73 0.26 -11.38
N GLU A 89 0.53 -0.96 -10.87
CA GLU A 89 0.47 -1.21 -9.43
C GLU A 89 1.80 -0.89 -8.72
N MET A 90 2.94 -1.02 -9.41
CA MET A 90 4.23 -0.61 -8.88
C MET A 90 4.26 0.90 -8.57
N PHE A 91 3.69 1.73 -9.44
CA PHE A 91 3.62 3.18 -9.22
C PHE A 91 2.74 3.53 -8.02
N PHE A 92 1.65 2.80 -7.82
CA PHE A 92 0.82 2.97 -6.63
C PHE A 92 1.64 2.84 -5.34
N TYR A 93 2.42 1.77 -5.18
CA TYR A 93 3.27 1.58 -4.00
C TYR A 93 4.36 2.64 -3.90
N LEU A 94 4.99 3.03 -5.00
CA LEU A 94 6.03 4.06 -5.00
C LEU A 94 5.49 5.42 -4.57
N VAL A 95 4.39 5.86 -5.16
CA VAL A 95 3.79 7.18 -4.84
C VAL A 95 3.33 7.21 -3.38
N TYR A 96 2.59 6.18 -2.95
CA TYR A 96 2.18 6.11 -1.54
C TYR A 96 3.37 6.14 -0.59
N GLY A 97 4.40 5.33 -0.85
CA GLY A 97 5.56 5.25 0.02
C GLY A 97 6.37 6.53 0.08
N VAL A 98 6.50 7.26 -1.03
CA VAL A 98 7.16 8.57 -1.06
C VAL A 98 6.37 9.60 -0.26
N LEU A 99 5.05 9.70 -0.47
CA LEU A 99 4.20 10.62 0.26
C LEU A 99 4.19 10.32 1.77
N PHE A 100 4.09 9.03 2.11
CA PHE A 100 4.15 8.57 3.49
C PHE A 100 5.50 8.86 4.15
N PHE A 101 6.61 8.66 3.43
CA PHE A 101 7.94 9.02 3.91
C PHE A 101 8.09 10.51 4.20
N LEU A 102 7.62 11.37 3.28
CA LEU A 102 7.67 12.82 3.46
C LEU A 102 6.86 13.27 4.68
N TYR A 103 5.68 12.68 4.86
CA TYR A 103 4.84 12.91 6.02
C TYR A 103 5.53 12.48 7.32
N CYS A 104 6.04 11.25 7.38
CA CYS A 104 6.71 10.70 8.56
C CYS A 104 7.96 11.50 8.92
N ARG A 105 8.74 11.93 7.92
CA ARG A 105 9.92 12.78 8.13
C ARG A 105 9.56 14.13 8.77
N LYS A 106 8.42 14.71 8.37
CA LYS A 106 7.94 16.00 8.91
C LYS A 106 7.40 15.86 10.33
N ASN A 107 6.83 14.72 10.68
CA ASN A 107 6.17 14.46 11.96
C ASN A 107 6.97 13.50 12.87
N ASP A 108 8.29 13.46 12.74
CA ASP A 108 9.22 12.64 13.55
C ASP A 108 8.82 11.16 13.67
N TYR A 109 8.11 10.63 12.65
CA TYR A 109 7.58 9.26 12.61
C TYR A 109 6.51 8.96 13.66
N GLU A 110 5.87 9.98 14.20
CA GLU A 110 4.73 9.80 15.10
C GLU A 110 3.44 9.72 14.30
N LEU A 111 2.66 8.67 14.57
CA LEU A 111 1.33 8.46 13.98
C LEU A 111 0.28 8.68 15.05
N SER A 112 -0.73 9.44 14.69
CA SER A 112 -1.88 9.75 15.54
C SER A 112 -3.16 9.70 14.71
N MET A 113 -4.32 9.86 15.35
CA MET A 113 -5.59 9.98 14.63
C MET A 113 -5.59 11.14 13.62
N TYR A 114 -4.81 12.20 13.84
CA TYR A 114 -4.65 13.32 12.92
C TYR A 114 -3.87 12.94 11.65
N SER A 115 -3.22 11.78 11.63
CA SER A 115 -2.53 11.26 10.44
C SER A 115 -3.51 10.65 9.43
N LEU A 116 -4.72 10.24 9.85
CA LEU A 116 -5.67 9.52 9.01
C LEU A 116 -6.13 10.30 7.76
N PRO A 117 -6.46 11.60 7.81
CA PRO A 117 -6.81 12.35 6.61
C PRO A 117 -5.67 12.39 5.58
N TRP A 118 -4.43 12.47 6.04
CA TRP A 118 -3.26 12.44 5.17
C TRP A 118 -3.07 11.07 4.51
N MET A 119 -3.28 10.00 5.26
CA MET A 119 -3.21 8.64 4.72
C MET A 119 -4.28 8.38 3.68
N PHE A 120 -5.51 8.87 3.92
CA PHE A 120 -6.57 8.84 2.93
C PHE A 120 -6.17 9.57 1.65
N LEU A 121 -5.63 10.78 1.79
CA LEU A 121 -5.17 11.57 0.65
C LEU A 121 -4.04 10.86 -0.12
N PHE A 122 -3.07 10.26 0.57
CA PHE A 122 -1.97 9.54 -0.08
C PHE A 122 -2.45 8.30 -0.81
N ASP A 123 -3.38 7.54 -0.22
CA ASP A 123 -3.98 6.38 -0.85
C ASP A 123 -4.78 6.79 -2.10
N TYR A 124 -5.57 7.85 -2.00
CA TYR A 124 -6.31 8.40 -3.14
C TYR A 124 -5.37 8.83 -4.28
N LEU A 125 -4.34 9.63 -3.99
CA LEU A 125 -3.37 10.09 -5.00
C LEU A 125 -2.59 8.92 -5.63
N ALA A 126 -2.22 7.92 -4.84
CA ALA A 126 -1.54 6.73 -5.36
C ALA A 126 -2.44 5.93 -6.31
N ASN A 127 -3.73 5.75 -5.96
CA ASN A 127 -4.70 5.10 -6.85
C ASN A 127 -4.92 5.89 -8.15
N ILE A 128 -5.03 7.23 -8.08
CA ILE A 128 -5.12 8.07 -9.29
C ILE A 128 -3.89 7.88 -10.17
N THR A 129 -2.70 7.82 -9.58
CA THR A 129 -1.46 7.60 -10.36
C THR A 129 -1.48 6.21 -11.02
N GLU A 130 -1.95 5.18 -10.34
CA GLU A 130 -2.13 3.85 -10.92
C GLU A 130 -3.09 3.89 -12.11
N LEU A 131 -4.24 4.53 -11.98
CA LEU A 131 -5.22 4.67 -13.05
C LEU A 131 -4.66 5.41 -14.26
N LEU A 132 -3.96 6.52 -14.02
CA LEU A 132 -3.30 7.29 -15.09
C LEU A 132 -2.26 6.46 -15.85
N THR A 133 -1.50 5.62 -15.15
CA THR A 133 -0.49 4.75 -15.78
C THR A 133 -1.09 3.59 -16.56
N ARG A 134 -2.34 3.20 -16.28
CA ARG A 134 -3.07 2.21 -17.08
C ARG A 134 -3.52 2.75 -18.43
N MET A 135 -3.48 4.07 -18.63
CA MET A 135 -3.98 4.76 -19.84
C MET A 135 -5.45 4.41 -20.17
N ASP A 136 -6.21 4.09 -19.15
CA ASP A 136 -7.62 3.74 -19.29
C ASP A 136 -8.45 5.02 -19.41
N ILE A 137 -9.12 5.20 -20.54
CA ILE A 137 -9.95 6.39 -20.81
C ILE A 137 -11.12 6.47 -19.82
N ASP A 138 -11.61 5.32 -19.35
CA ASP A 138 -12.68 5.25 -18.37
C ASP A 138 -12.23 5.45 -16.91
N ALA A 139 -10.93 5.63 -16.68
CA ALA A 139 -10.35 5.84 -15.35
C ALA A 139 -10.94 7.06 -14.63
N PHE A 140 -11.38 8.08 -15.38
CA PHE A 140 -12.02 9.28 -14.86
C PHE A 140 -13.55 9.23 -14.83
N SER A 141 -14.16 8.10 -15.15
CA SER A 141 -15.60 7.93 -14.99
C SER A 141 -16.01 8.10 -13.52
N PHE A 142 -17.22 8.62 -13.28
CA PHE A 142 -17.74 8.78 -11.92
C PHE A 142 -17.72 7.46 -11.12
N GLN A 143 -18.03 6.35 -11.78
CA GLN A 143 -18.05 5.04 -11.15
C GLN A 143 -16.64 4.57 -10.71
N SER A 144 -15.63 4.79 -11.55
CA SER A 144 -14.23 4.49 -11.23
C SER A 144 -13.73 5.34 -10.06
N GLN A 145 -14.00 6.65 -10.07
CA GLN A 145 -13.60 7.56 -9.00
C GLN A 145 -14.31 7.25 -7.67
N ALA A 146 -15.60 6.90 -7.71
CA ALA A 146 -16.35 6.48 -6.54
C ALA A 146 -15.76 5.18 -5.94
N GLY A 147 -15.35 4.24 -6.78
CA GLY A 147 -14.65 3.02 -6.36
C GLY A 147 -13.33 3.32 -5.65
N VAL A 148 -12.50 4.18 -6.23
CA VAL A 148 -11.22 4.62 -5.63
C VAL A 148 -11.43 5.27 -4.27
N LEU A 149 -12.40 6.20 -4.17
CA LEU A 149 -12.73 6.86 -2.91
C LEU A 149 -13.20 5.86 -1.85
N LEU A 150 -14.07 4.93 -2.21
CA LEU A 150 -14.56 3.91 -1.29
C LEU A 150 -13.42 3.05 -0.74
N VAL A 151 -12.50 2.63 -1.61
CA VAL A 151 -11.33 1.84 -1.23
C VAL A 151 -10.43 2.60 -0.27
N ALA A 152 -10.10 3.85 -0.61
CA ALA A 152 -9.26 4.70 0.23
C ALA A 152 -9.92 4.94 1.61
N LEU A 153 -11.25 5.13 1.64
CA LEU A 153 -12.01 5.25 2.89
C LEU A 153 -11.96 3.97 3.74
N LEU A 154 -12.17 2.80 3.14
CA LEU A 154 -12.13 1.52 3.84
C LEU A 154 -10.75 1.24 4.45
N ARG A 155 -9.67 1.47 3.70
CA ARG A 155 -8.30 1.31 4.19
C ARG A 155 -7.99 2.28 5.33
N THR A 156 -8.42 3.54 5.19
CA THR A 156 -8.24 4.55 6.24
C THR A 156 -9.04 4.23 7.49
N ALA A 157 -10.28 3.74 7.34
CA ALA A 157 -11.10 3.31 8.46
C ALA A 157 -10.48 2.13 9.23
N LEU A 158 -9.93 1.15 8.51
CA LEU A 158 -9.19 0.03 9.12
C LEU A 158 -7.94 0.52 9.87
N ALA A 159 -7.19 1.46 9.28
CA ALA A 159 -6.03 2.07 9.94
C ALA A 159 -6.44 2.83 11.22
N GLY A 160 -7.55 3.57 11.16
CA GLY A 160 -8.10 4.30 12.31
C GLY A 160 -8.57 3.37 13.43
N LEU A 161 -9.28 2.31 13.09
CA LEU A 161 -9.71 1.29 14.06
C LEU A 161 -8.51 0.67 14.78
N PHE A 162 -7.47 0.37 14.04
CA PHE A 162 -6.25 -0.20 14.59
C PHE A 162 -5.51 0.77 15.52
N LEU A 163 -5.35 2.04 15.11
CA LEU A 163 -4.78 3.08 15.98
C LEU A 163 -5.61 3.26 17.26
N PHE A 164 -6.93 3.26 17.12
CA PHE A 164 -7.83 3.36 18.27
C PHE A 164 -7.65 2.19 19.25
N CYS A 165 -7.62 0.96 18.74
CA CYS A 165 -7.36 -0.22 19.58
C CYS A 165 -6.01 -0.12 20.31
N LEU A 166 -4.95 0.31 19.64
CA LEU A 166 -3.62 0.43 20.26
C LEU A 166 -3.51 1.58 21.27
N SER A 167 -4.32 2.64 21.12
CA SER A 167 -4.32 3.76 22.06
C SER A 167 -5.03 3.43 23.38
N HIS A 168 -5.81 2.34 23.40
CA HIS A 168 -6.58 1.91 24.59
C HIS A 168 -5.96 0.71 25.31
N TYR A 169 -4.84 0.16 24.78
CA TYR A 169 -4.01 -0.87 25.41
C TYR A 169 -2.62 -0.32 25.74
#